data_17a9767666cac9681d2f656c0f1660d2
#
_entry.id   17a9767666cac9681d2f656c0f1660d2
#
_cell.length_a   1.000
_cell.length_b   1.000
_cell.length_c   1.000
_cell.angle_alpha   90.00
_cell.angle_beta   90.00
_cell.angle_gamma   90.00
#
_symmetry.space_group_name_H-M   'P 1'
#
loop_
_entity.id
_entity.type
_entity.pdbx_description
1 polymer ?
#
loop_
_entity_poly.entity_id
_entity_poly.type
_entity_poly.pdbx_seq_one_letter_code
_entity_poly.pdbx_strand_id
1 'polypeptide(L)'
;MNSDIENTLAIINNSPDIFSNTPFGYIPACVLSGGQILCIIMRTLRKINPAFGDLSCRTAFIASSIASRGFDDTRISLKNVIMISLLHLAGDYHFFGENKITHESLTAKEINRDYLYAYHYLKTMTPLGEIAKFALFYDTKYNPEVAQKVSQIEYASVVFASEKIAQLIKMRGTDYTAEDLERLGLEKYNCKYTDIFKRLDSDRHISSAFTDDTYLSKLEELFMTIEFTNEETFLLIKLMVYLMDFKSTYTVTHTIHMSYYAVILGELFGLSEKELNELFTAGLLHDIGKMAIPNSILESTGKLAPWEYMLMKKHVLETEDIIKGIVPEKIVNIAVRHHEKLDGSGYPYGLSEKDLSLQERILACADIFSALIDERSYKDHLPKSVVISIFKGMVEKHQLDAKICQCLFDYYEEIWYRCSLYSTHLGAPLGTVEISFYEEYANELNDDIGELEEAV
;
A
#
# COMPACT_ATOMS: atom_id res chain seq x y z
N MET A 1 -24.00 13.46 -1.26
CA MET A 1 -23.20 12.40 -0.63
C MET A 1 -21.78 12.85 -0.28
N ASN A 2 -21.05 13.61 -1.13
CA ASN A 2 -19.71 14.10 -0.79
C ASN A 2 -19.66 15.16 0.32
N SER A 3 -20.66 16.06 0.41
CA SER A 3 -20.67 17.14 1.44
C SER A 3 -20.81 16.62 2.88
N ASP A 4 -21.47 15.49 3.06
CA ASP A 4 -21.67 14.92 4.39
C ASP A 4 -20.42 14.19 4.89
N ILE A 5 -19.65 13.61 3.96
CA ILE A 5 -18.36 12.96 4.25
C ILE A 5 -17.30 14.01 4.60
N GLU A 6 -17.21 15.11 3.84
CA GLU A 6 -16.27 16.20 4.12
C GLU A 6 -16.60 16.91 5.43
N ASN A 7 -17.88 17.12 5.73
CA ASN A 7 -18.30 17.69 7.02
C ASN A 7 -18.01 16.75 8.19
N THR A 8 -18.18 15.43 8.01
CA THR A 8 -17.88 14.43 9.03
C THR A 8 -16.38 14.33 9.28
N LEU A 9 -15.54 14.33 8.24
CA LEU A 9 -14.09 14.36 8.36
C LEU A 9 -13.58 15.67 9.01
N ALA A 10 -14.18 16.81 8.71
CA ALA A 10 -13.85 18.07 9.33
C ALA A 10 -14.22 18.11 10.83
N ILE A 11 -15.31 17.46 11.22
CA ILE A 11 -15.73 17.30 12.62
C ILE A 11 -14.77 16.37 13.36
N ILE A 12 -14.35 15.26 12.75
CA ILE A 12 -13.40 14.28 13.33
C ILE A 12 -12.04 14.92 13.61
N ASN A 13 -11.53 15.73 12.69
CA ASN A 13 -10.21 16.36 12.81
C ASN A 13 -10.14 17.54 13.77
N ASN A 14 -11.28 18.19 14.08
CA ASN A 14 -11.30 19.42 14.87
C ASN A 14 -11.79 19.28 16.32
N SER A 15 -12.20 18.09 16.77
CA SER A 15 -12.79 17.96 18.12
C SER A 15 -12.57 16.57 18.72
N PRO A 16 -11.38 16.30 19.28
CA PRO A 16 -11.09 15.02 19.92
C PRO A 16 -12.02 14.69 21.11
N ASP A 17 -12.63 15.70 21.74
CA ASP A 17 -13.49 15.51 22.93
C ASP A 17 -14.97 15.20 22.62
N ILE A 18 -15.41 15.31 21.35
CA ILE A 18 -16.82 15.09 20.99
C ILE A 18 -17.15 13.59 20.92
N PHE A 19 -16.15 12.74 20.71
CA PHE A 19 -16.35 11.30 20.41
C PHE A 19 -16.39 10.39 21.63
N SER A 20 -16.00 10.87 22.82
CA SER A 20 -16.09 10.08 24.07
C SER A 20 -17.54 9.78 24.52
N ASN A 21 -18.55 10.41 23.89
CA ASN A 21 -19.98 10.24 24.20
C ASN A 21 -20.85 9.88 22.98
N THR A 22 -20.29 9.39 21.88
CA THR A 22 -21.08 8.94 20.73
C THR A 22 -21.58 7.52 20.93
N PRO A 23 -22.74 7.15 20.38
CA PRO A 23 -23.24 5.75 20.39
C PRO A 23 -22.33 4.78 19.60
N PHE A 24 -21.25 5.28 19.02
CA PHE A 24 -20.35 4.54 18.11
C PHE A 24 -19.11 3.95 18.80
N GLY A 25 -18.78 4.38 20.05
CA GLY A 25 -17.54 3.96 20.73
C GLY A 25 -16.28 4.67 20.20
N TYR A 26 -15.11 4.13 20.50
CA TYR A 26 -13.83 4.70 20.13
C TYR A 26 -13.52 4.54 18.65
N ILE A 27 -13.12 5.63 17.96
CA ILE A 27 -12.64 5.60 16.58
C ILE A 27 -11.12 5.48 16.60
N PRO A 28 -10.57 4.33 16.17
CA PRO A 28 -9.14 4.09 16.24
C PRO A 28 -8.38 4.85 15.15
N ALA A 29 -7.12 5.17 15.44
CA ALA A 29 -6.19 5.76 14.49
C ALA A 29 -4.98 4.84 14.24
N CYS A 30 -4.50 4.81 13.01
CA CYS A 30 -3.21 4.21 12.71
C CYS A 30 -2.08 5.07 13.29
N VAL A 31 -1.17 4.45 14.05
CA VAL A 31 -0.11 5.17 14.76
C VAL A 31 1.16 5.38 13.94
N LEU A 32 1.15 5.04 12.66
CA LEU A 32 2.31 5.16 11.78
C LEU A 32 2.40 6.56 11.16
N SER A 33 3.61 7.08 11.05
CA SER A 33 3.89 8.28 10.26
C SER A 33 3.82 7.99 8.76
N GLY A 34 3.61 9.02 7.93
CA GLY A 34 3.62 8.87 6.47
C GLY A 34 4.94 8.29 5.94
N GLY A 35 6.08 8.65 6.55
CA GLY A 35 7.37 8.06 6.20
C GLY A 35 7.46 6.57 6.47
N GLN A 36 6.95 6.09 7.62
CA GLN A 36 6.87 4.66 7.93
C GLN A 36 5.98 3.92 6.92
N ILE A 37 4.86 4.51 6.55
CA ILE A 37 3.94 3.93 5.56
C ILE A 37 4.61 3.83 4.19
N LEU A 38 5.37 4.86 3.76
CA LEU A 38 6.15 4.78 2.50
C LEU A 38 7.19 3.66 2.52
N CYS A 39 7.87 3.44 3.65
CA CYS A 39 8.79 2.31 3.80
C CYS A 39 8.05 0.96 3.63
N ILE A 40 6.88 0.82 4.25
CA ILE A 40 6.05 -0.39 4.13
C ILE A 40 5.59 -0.58 2.69
N ILE A 41 5.09 0.47 2.02
CA ILE A 41 4.69 0.44 0.61
C ILE A 41 5.87 -0.01 -0.26
N MET A 42 7.04 0.59 -0.09
CA MET A 42 8.25 0.25 -0.83
C MET A 42 8.60 -1.24 -0.69
N ARG A 43 8.64 -1.75 0.54
CA ARG A 43 8.95 -3.16 0.79
C ARG A 43 7.86 -4.09 0.22
N THR A 44 6.59 -3.68 0.29
CA THR A 44 5.46 -4.44 -0.26
C THR A 44 5.53 -4.53 -1.78
N LEU A 45 5.78 -3.43 -2.49
CA LEU A 45 5.93 -3.43 -3.96
C LEU A 45 7.03 -4.39 -4.43
N ARG A 46 8.13 -4.47 -3.69
CA ARG A 46 9.22 -5.43 -3.97
C ARG A 46 8.81 -6.89 -3.76
N LYS A 47 7.80 -7.17 -2.91
CA LYS A 47 7.24 -8.51 -2.71
C LYS A 47 6.21 -8.88 -3.78
N ILE A 48 5.41 -7.90 -4.26
CA ILE A 48 4.43 -8.11 -5.32
C ILE A 48 5.13 -8.51 -6.63
N ASN A 49 6.07 -7.68 -7.07
CA ASN A 49 6.89 -7.93 -8.25
C ASN A 49 8.32 -7.45 -8.00
N PRO A 50 9.26 -8.36 -7.70
CA PRO A 50 10.63 -7.99 -7.35
C PRO A 50 11.34 -7.16 -8.43
N ALA A 51 11.06 -7.42 -9.73
CA ALA A 51 11.71 -6.70 -10.83
C ALA A 51 11.23 -5.23 -10.92
N PHE A 52 9.92 -5.02 -10.84
CA PHE A 52 9.33 -3.68 -10.85
C PHE A 52 9.62 -2.92 -9.57
N GLY A 53 9.48 -3.58 -8.42
CA GLY A 53 9.79 -2.97 -7.13
C GLY A 53 11.24 -2.55 -6.99
N ASP A 54 12.20 -3.36 -7.48
CA ASP A 54 13.60 -2.96 -7.55
C ASP A 54 13.82 -1.76 -8.47
N LEU A 55 13.19 -1.76 -9.64
CA LEU A 55 13.28 -0.63 -10.59
C LEU A 55 12.69 0.65 -9.99
N SER A 56 11.51 0.58 -9.38
CA SER A 56 10.88 1.73 -8.70
C SER A 56 11.76 2.29 -7.59
N CYS A 57 12.37 1.43 -6.76
CA CYS A 57 13.27 1.88 -5.70
C CYS A 57 14.54 2.54 -6.24
N ARG A 58 15.17 1.97 -7.26
CA ARG A 58 16.36 2.55 -7.92
C ARG A 58 16.02 3.89 -8.57
N THR A 59 14.86 3.98 -9.24
CA THR A 59 14.35 5.22 -9.82
C THR A 59 14.12 6.28 -8.75
N ALA A 60 13.48 5.92 -7.64
CA ALA A 60 13.25 6.83 -6.52
C ALA A 60 14.55 7.34 -5.89
N PHE A 61 15.56 6.49 -5.76
CA PHE A 61 16.86 6.88 -5.22
C PHE A 61 17.60 7.87 -6.12
N ILE A 62 17.62 7.64 -7.44
CA ILE A 62 18.23 8.56 -8.41
C ILE A 62 17.45 9.86 -8.49
N ALA A 63 16.12 9.79 -8.64
CA ALA A 63 15.26 10.95 -8.75
C ALA A 63 15.33 11.86 -7.53
N SER A 64 15.33 11.26 -6.31
CA SER A 64 15.48 12.01 -5.07
C SER A 64 16.86 12.66 -4.93
N SER A 65 17.92 11.98 -5.39
CA SER A 65 19.28 12.52 -5.40
C SER A 65 19.38 13.73 -6.35
N ILE A 66 18.75 13.64 -7.53
CA ILE A 66 18.65 14.74 -8.49
C ILE A 66 17.84 15.90 -7.89
N ALA A 67 16.67 15.61 -7.31
CA ALA A 67 15.77 16.61 -6.75
C ALA A 67 16.38 17.35 -5.56
N SER A 68 17.08 16.66 -4.67
CA SER A 68 17.66 17.26 -3.44
C SER A 68 18.82 18.23 -3.73
N ARG A 69 19.50 18.11 -4.85
CA ARG A 69 20.76 18.85 -5.13
C ARG A 69 20.77 19.60 -6.46
N GLY A 70 19.78 19.41 -7.30
CA GLY A 70 19.80 19.89 -8.66
C GLY A 70 18.65 20.81 -9.07
N PHE A 71 17.67 21.01 -8.21
CA PHE A 71 16.51 21.85 -8.53
C PHE A 71 16.65 23.27 -7.95
N ASP A 72 16.77 24.26 -8.85
CA ASP A 72 16.49 25.65 -8.50
C ASP A 72 14.98 25.97 -8.68
N ASP A 73 14.18 24.96 -9.09
CA ASP A 73 12.77 25.13 -9.41
C ASP A 73 11.89 24.80 -8.20
N THR A 74 11.37 25.84 -7.55
CA THR A 74 10.47 25.71 -6.38
C THR A 74 9.12 25.05 -6.67
N ARG A 75 8.79 24.80 -7.95
CA ARG A 75 7.55 24.11 -8.36
C ARG A 75 7.61 22.61 -8.17
N ILE A 76 8.81 22.04 -7.99
CA ILE A 76 9.03 20.61 -7.87
C ILE A 76 9.29 20.24 -6.42
N SER A 77 8.39 19.50 -5.81
CA SER A 77 8.52 19.01 -4.43
C SER A 77 9.28 17.68 -4.38
N LEU A 78 10.28 17.57 -3.52
CA LEU A 78 11.01 16.33 -3.25
C LEU A 78 10.05 15.20 -2.83
N LYS A 79 9.07 15.50 -1.97
CA LYS A 79 8.03 14.56 -1.54
C LYS A 79 7.29 13.97 -2.74
N ASN A 80 6.86 14.81 -3.68
CA ASN A 80 6.14 14.36 -4.87
C ASN A 80 7.03 13.55 -5.81
N VAL A 81 8.29 13.98 -6.02
CA VAL A 81 9.26 13.21 -6.83
C VAL A 81 9.44 11.81 -6.29
N ILE A 82 9.59 11.66 -4.97
CA ILE A 82 9.74 10.36 -4.32
C ILE A 82 8.49 9.49 -4.52
N MET A 83 7.29 10.03 -4.22
CA MET A 83 6.05 9.28 -4.38
C MET A 83 5.82 8.85 -5.82
N ILE A 84 6.02 9.77 -6.77
CA ILE A 84 5.90 9.47 -8.20
C ILE A 84 6.88 8.37 -8.61
N SER A 85 8.16 8.52 -8.27
CA SER A 85 9.20 7.56 -8.66
C SER A 85 8.96 6.17 -8.08
N LEU A 86 8.41 6.10 -6.86
CA LEU A 86 8.07 4.82 -6.22
C LEU A 86 6.85 4.15 -6.87
N LEU A 87 5.89 4.96 -7.32
CA LEU A 87 4.57 4.49 -7.76
C LEU A 87 4.34 4.60 -9.27
N HIS A 88 5.33 5.05 -10.07
CA HIS A 88 5.14 5.29 -11.51
C HIS A 88 4.75 4.02 -12.29
N LEU A 89 5.11 2.83 -11.79
CA LEU A 89 4.72 1.55 -12.37
C LEU A 89 3.39 0.99 -11.80
N ALA A 90 2.57 1.81 -11.13
CA ALA A 90 1.33 1.35 -10.50
C ALA A 90 0.35 0.70 -11.50
N GLY A 91 0.29 1.19 -12.74
CA GLY A 91 -0.48 0.57 -13.83
C GLY A 91 0.02 -0.83 -14.17
N ASP A 92 1.33 -1.00 -14.26
CA ASP A 92 1.96 -2.29 -14.57
C ASP A 92 1.69 -3.34 -13.49
N TYR A 93 1.68 -2.95 -12.21
CA TYR A 93 1.32 -3.85 -11.11
C TYR A 93 -0.11 -4.37 -11.22
N HIS A 94 -1.05 -3.54 -11.67
CA HIS A 94 -2.45 -3.92 -11.80
C HIS A 94 -2.66 -4.91 -12.97
N PHE A 95 -2.05 -4.63 -14.14
CA PHE A 95 -2.31 -5.42 -15.35
C PHE A 95 -1.44 -6.66 -15.46
N PHE A 96 -0.22 -6.61 -14.95
CA PHE A 96 0.74 -7.68 -15.17
C PHE A 96 0.96 -8.57 -13.96
N GLY A 97 0.69 -8.08 -12.74
CA GLY A 97 0.84 -8.88 -11.52
C GLY A 97 2.14 -9.69 -11.50
N GLU A 98 2.00 -11.01 -11.52
CA GLU A 98 3.13 -11.94 -11.58
C GLU A 98 3.58 -12.27 -13.03
N ASN A 99 2.81 -11.89 -14.06
CA ASN A 99 3.12 -12.18 -15.44
C ASN A 99 4.19 -11.21 -15.99
N LYS A 100 5.24 -11.76 -16.59
CA LYS A 100 6.35 -11.00 -17.19
C LYS A 100 5.96 -10.45 -18.57
N ILE A 101 4.94 -9.63 -18.67
CA ILE A 101 4.63 -8.90 -19.90
C ILE A 101 5.42 -7.60 -19.84
N THR A 102 6.15 -7.24 -20.88
CA THR A 102 6.90 -5.99 -20.99
C THR A 102 6.11 -5.01 -21.87
N HIS A 103 6.26 -3.71 -21.66
CA HIS A 103 5.65 -2.68 -22.52
C HIS A 103 5.93 -2.88 -24.02
N GLU A 104 7.06 -3.49 -24.36
CA GLU A 104 7.44 -3.80 -25.75
C GLU A 104 6.47 -4.77 -26.44
N SER A 105 5.68 -5.54 -25.69
CA SER A 105 4.69 -6.49 -26.21
C SER A 105 3.26 -5.93 -26.29
N LEU A 106 3.03 -4.70 -25.82
CA LEU A 106 1.70 -4.11 -25.75
C LEU A 106 1.36 -3.26 -26.99
N THR A 107 0.07 -3.20 -27.29
CA THR A 107 -0.46 -2.25 -28.26
C THR A 107 -0.53 -0.84 -27.67
N ALA A 108 -0.48 0.20 -28.51
CA ALA A 108 -0.63 1.60 -28.05
C ALA A 108 -1.92 1.84 -27.25
N LYS A 109 -3.03 1.12 -27.57
CA LYS A 109 -4.29 1.21 -26.83
C LYS A 109 -4.17 0.64 -25.42
N GLU A 110 -3.41 -0.44 -25.23
CA GLU A 110 -3.18 -1.04 -23.91
C GLU A 110 -2.29 -0.14 -23.04
N ILE A 111 -1.23 0.43 -23.62
CA ILE A 111 -0.33 1.38 -22.94
C ILE A 111 -1.11 2.61 -22.45
N ASN A 112 -1.97 3.20 -23.30
CA ASN A 112 -2.78 4.34 -22.91
C ASN A 112 -3.77 4.01 -21.76
N ARG A 113 -4.33 2.80 -21.77
CA ARG A 113 -5.19 2.33 -20.70
C ARG A 113 -4.43 2.19 -19.37
N ASP A 114 -3.19 1.71 -19.41
CA ASP A 114 -2.35 1.54 -18.23
C ASP A 114 -1.99 2.90 -17.59
N TYR A 115 -1.67 3.89 -18.42
CA TYR A 115 -1.40 5.26 -17.96
C TYR A 115 -2.65 5.94 -17.37
N LEU A 116 -3.83 5.74 -17.97
CA LEU A 116 -5.10 6.24 -17.43
C LEU A 116 -5.43 5.60 -16.09
N TYR A 117 -5.25 4.29 -15.98
CA TYR A 117 -5.44 3.59 -14.71
C TYR A 117 -4.48 4.11 -13.64
N ALA A 118 -3.19 4.23 -13.97
CA ALA A 118 -2.18 4.77 -13.07
C ALA A 118 -2.55 6.18 -12.60
N TYR A 119 -2.96 7.06 -13.52
CA TYR A 119 -3.40 8.42 -13.19
C TYR A 119 -4.57 8.41 -12.21
N HIS A 120 -5.64 7.69 -12.52
CA HIS A 120 -6.83 7.63 -11.68
C HIS A 120 -6.51 7.06 -10.29
N TYR A 121 -5.78 5.96 -10.25
CA TYR A 121 -5.37 5.31 -9.01
C TYR A 121 -4.50 6.24 -8.15
N LEU A 122 -3.49 6.87 -8.73
CA LEU A 122 -2.60 7.78 -8.01
C LEU A 122 -3.32 9.06 -7.57
N LYS A 123 -4.23 9.60 -8.37
CA LYS A 123 -5.03 10.78 -8.02
C LYS A 123 -5.94 10.54 -6.81
N THR A 124 -6.55 9.36 -6.73
CA THR A 124 -7.56 9.05 -5.70
C THR A 124 -6.97 8.42 -4.44
N MET A 125 -5.81 7.74 -4.56
CA MET A 125 -5.22 6.95 -3.47
C MET A 125 -3.95 7.56 -2.89
N THR A 126 -3.46 8.66 -3.43
CA THR A 126 -2.23 9.29 -2.95
C THR A 126 -2.41 10.79 -2.74
N PRO A 127 -1.52 11.42 -1.95
CA PRO A 127 -1.50 12.87 -1.81
C PRO A 127 -1.09 13.64 -3.06
N LEU A 128 -0.87 12.98 -4.19
CA LEU A 128 -0.43 13.63 -5.43
C LEU A 128 -1.53 14.50 -6.07
N GLY A 129 -2.82 14.15 -5.91
CA GLY A 129 -3.91 14.89 -6.52
C GLY A 129 -3.71 15.11 -8.03
N GLU A 130 -3.83 16.34 -8.51
CA GLU A 130 -3.65 16.68 -9.93
C GLU A 130 -2.21 16.45 -10.44
N ILE A 131 -1.22 16.33 -9.57
CA ILE A 131 0.15 16.00 -9.98
C ILE A 131 0.22 14.58 -10.56
N ALA A 132 -0.70 13.70 -10.19
CA ALA A 132 -0.82 12.34 -10.75
C ALA A 132 -0.98 12.33 -12.28
N LYS A 133 -1.40 13.46 -12.90
CA LYS A 133 -1.41 13.62 -14.37
C LYS A 133 -0.03 13.41 -15.00
N PHE A 134 1.07 13.42 -14.24
CA PHE A 134 2.40 13.07 -14.76
C PHE A 134 2.39 11.74 -15.51
N ALA A 135 1.58 10.78 -15.07
CA ALA A 135 1.48 9.45 -15.68
C ALA A 135 1.09 9.53 -17.17
N LEU A 136 0.27 10.52 -17.55
CA LEU A 136 -0.18 10.74 -18.93
C LEU A 136 0.92 11.36 -19.81
N PHE A 137 1.92 11.99 -19.20
CA PHE A 137 3.04 12.63 -19.89
C PHE A 137 4.31 11.78 -19.87
N TYR A 138 4.25 10.55 -19.30
CA TYR A 138 5.44 9.75 -19.05
C TYR A 138 6.23 9.40 -20.31
N ASP A 139 5.55 9.19 -21.45
CA ASP A 139 6.18 8.93 -22.76
C ASP A 139 6.06 10.12 -23.75
N THR A 140 5.72 11.31 -23.25
CA THR A 140 5.54 12.50 -24.07
C THR A 140 6.87 13.21 -24.28
N LYS A 141 7.15 13.64 -25.51
CA LYS A 141 8.34 14.42 -25.84
C LYS A 141 8.37 15.73 -25.05
N TYR A 142 9.48 15.99 -24.36
CA TYR A 142 9.67 17.20 -23.57
C TYR A 142 9.62 18.48 -24.44
N ASN A 143 8.75 19.41 -24.04
CA ASN A 143 8.67 20.75 -24.60
C ASN A 143 8.87 21.80 -23.49
N PRO A 144 9.95 22.62 -23.51
CA PRO A 144 10.23 23.60 -22.46
C PRO A 144 9.12 24.64 -22.25
N GLU A 145 8.43 25.06 -23.30
CA GLU A 145 7.38 26.09 -23.25
C GLU A 145 6.13 25.52 -22.57
N VAL A 146 5.79 24.26 -22.85
CA VAL A 146 4.67 23.55 -22.18
C VAL A 146 5.04 23.22 -20.74
N ALA A 147 6.25 22.77 -20.47
CA ALA A 147 6.72 22.44 -19.13
C ALA A 147 6.73 23.67 -18.18
N GLN A 148 6.89 24.90 -18.72
CA GLN A 148 6.73 26.12 -17.92
C GLN A 148 5.30 26.32 -17.43
N LYS A 149 4.30 25.86 -18.20
CA LYS A 149 2.87 25.98 -17.88
C LYS A 149 2.34 24.77 -17.10
N VAL A 150 2.87 23.58 -17.40
CA VAL A 150 2.40 22.28 -16.89
C VAL A 150 3.53 21.59 -16.13
N SER A 151 3.58 21.78 -14.80
CA SER A 151 4.64 21.23 -13.94
C SER A 151 4.70 19.68 -13.94
N GLN A 152 3.61 19.00 -14.29
CA GLN A 152 3.54 17.54 -14.40
C GLN A 152 4.51 16.97 -15.43
N ILE A 153 4.83 17.75 -16.48
CA ILE A 153 5.83 17.35 -17.49
C ILE A 153 7.25 17.31 -16.91
N GLU A 154 7.58 18.21 -15.99
CA GLU A 154 8.86 18.18 -15.28
C GLU A 154 8.96 16.97 -14.35
N TYR A 155 7.87 16.64 -13.63
CA TYR A 155 7.83 15.41 -12.83
C TYR A 155 8.00 14.15 -13.70
N ALA A 156 7.29 14.05 -14.82
CA ALA A 156 7.43 12.94 -15.77
C ALA A 156 8.88 12.84 -16.29
N SER A 157 9.49 13.96 -16.65
CA SER A 157 10.85 14.00 -17.21
C SER A 157 11.92 13.56 -16.20
N VAL A 158 11.85 14.01 -14.93
CA VAL A 158 12.83 13.59 -13.92
C VAL A 158 12.71 12.11 -13.60
N VAL A 159 11.47 11.59 -13.50
CA VAL A 159 11.25 10.17 -13.20
C VAL A 159 11.68 9.30 -14.37
N PHE A 160 11.29 9.64 -15.59
CA PHE A 160 11.70 8.91 -16.78
C PHE A 160 13.23 8.86 -16.94
N ALA A 161 13.91 10.02 -16.84
CA ALA A 161 15.36 10.05 -16.89
C ALA A 161 16.00 9.18 -15.81
N SER A 162 15.47 9.24 -14.58
CA SER A 162 15.97 8.44 -13.45
C SER A 162 15.76 6.94 -13.67
N GLU A 163 14.64 6.53 -14.25
CA GLU A 163 14.38 5.12 -14.60
C GLU A 163 15.38 4.62 -15.64
N LYS A 164 15.61 5.37 -16.72
CA LYS A 164 16.59 4.97 -17.76
C LYS A 164 18.01 4.89 -17.22
N ILE A 165 18.39 5.82 -16.34
CA ILE A 165 19.68 5.76 -15.63
C ILE A 165 19.73 4.52 -14.71
N ALA A 166 18.65 4.22 -13.97
CA ALA A 166 18.57 3.04 -13.12
C ALA A 166 18.72 1.73 -13.91
N GLN A 167 18.08 1.64 -15.08
CA GLN A 167 18.23 0.52 -16.01
C GLN A 167 19.68 0.39 -16.53
N LEU A 168 20.31 1.51 -16.90
CA LEU A 168 21.71 1.52 -17.34
C LEU A 168 22.66 1.02 -16.24
N ILE A 169 22.52 1.53 -15.01
CA ILE A 169 23.34 1.10 -13.89
C ILE A 169 23.10 -0.38 -13.56
N LYS A 170 21.86 -0.87 -13.68
CA LYS A 170 21.55 -2.29 -13.51
C LYS A 170 22.30 -3.17 -14.52
N MET A 171 22.51 -2.68 -15.75
CA MET A 171 23.20 -3.41 -16.81
C MET A 171 24.73 -3.30 -16.72
N ARG A 172 25.26 -2.14 -16.34
CA ARG A 172 26.70 -1.80 -16.40
C ARG A 172 27.39 -1.71 -15.05
N GLY A 173 26.64 -1.71 -13.95
CA GLY A 173 27.18 -1.41 -12.62
C GLY A 173 27.72 0.01 -12.56
N THR A 174 28.91 0.16 -11.95
CA THR A 174 29.64 1.45 -11.89
C THR A 174 30.45 1.76 -13.15
N ASP A 175 30.54 0.83 -14.10
CA ASP A 175 31.40 0.95 -15.29
C ASP A 175 30.73 1.67 -16.46
N TYR A 176 29.55 2.26 -16.27
CA TYR A 176 28.90 3.07 -17.31
C TYR A 176 29.73 4.33 -17.61
N THR A 177 29.70 4.77 -18.88
CA THR A 177 30.43 5.94 -19.36
C THR A 177 29.49 7.12 -19.61
N ALA A 178 30.06 8.31 -19.84
CA ALA A 178 29.28 9.49 -20.28
C ALA A 178 28.55 9.21 -21.61
N GLU A 179 29.20 8.48 -22.53
CA GLU A 179 28.61 8.09 -23.82
C GLU A 179 27.43 7.14 -23.65
N ASP A 180 27.49 6.20 -22.66
CA ASP A 180 26.34 5.33 -22.33
C ASP A 180 25.12 6.15 -21.89
N LEU A 181 25.33 7.21 -21.09
CA LEU A 181 24.26 8.11 -20.68
C LEU A 181 23.68 8.92 -21.85
N GLU A 182 24.51 9.36 -22.79
CA GLU A 182 24.06 10.06 -24.00
C GLU A 182 23.27 9.15 -24.94
N ARG A 183 23.66 7.87 -25.03
CA ARG A 183 22.96 6.86 -25.83
C ARG A 183 21.59 6.44 -25.29
N LEU A 184 21.21 6.84 -24.05
CA LEU A 184 19.87 6.56 -23.51
C LEU A 184 18.74 7.23 -24.31
N GLY A 185 19.06 8.04 -25.31
CA GLY A 185 18.06 8.70 -26.17
C GLY A 185 17.23 9.74 -25.44
N LEU A 186 17.76 10.27 -24.33
CA LEU A 186 17.10 11.29 -23.51
C LEU A 186 16.99 12.65 -24.18
N GLU A 187 17.38 12.77 -25.46
CA GLU A 187 17.14 13.97 -26.31
C GLU A 187 15.64 14.26 -26.47
N LYS A 188 14.79 13.24 -26.34
CA LYS A 188 13.33 13.39 -26.33
C LYS A 188 12.83 13.99 -25.04
N TYR A 189 13.60 13.87 -23.97
CA TYR A 189 13.29 14.27 -22.62
C TYR A 189 14.27 15.35 -22.18
N ASN A 190 14.03 16.01 -21.07
CA ASN A 190 14.91 17.08 -20.62
C ASN A 190 16.30 16.53 -20.22
N CYS A 191 17.31 16.69 -21.09
CA CYS A 191 18.68 16.23 -20.86
C CYS A 191 19.36 16.86 -19.63
N LYS A 192 18.80 17.95 -19.09
CA LYS A 192 19.18 18.60 -17.83
C LYS A 192 19.37 17.58 -16.70
N TYR A 193 18.49 16.58 -16.59
CA TYR A 193 18.54 15.60 -15.50
C TYR A 193 19.70 14.62 -15.63
N THR A 194 20.07 14.27 -16.86
CA THR A 194 21.28 13.46 -17.12
C THR A 194 22.53 14.23 -16.74
N ASP A 195 22.61 15.51 -17.06
CA ASP A 195 23.75 16.36 -16.72
C ASP A 195 23.85 16.61 -15.22
N ILE A 196 22.74 16.75 -14.53
CA ILE A 196 22.72 16.79 -13.05
C ILE A 196 23.26 15.49 -12.50
N PHE A 197 22.76 14.34 -12.97
CA PHE A 197 23.20 13.02 -12.52
C PHE A 197 24.70 12.79 -12.79
N LYS A 198 25.23 13.13 -13.97
CA LYS A 198 26.68 13.06 -14.29
C LYS A 198 27.53 13.78 -13.25
N ARG A 199 27.10 14.98 -12.82
CA ARG A 199 27.80 15.75 -11.79
C ARG A 199 27.71 15.12 -10.42
N LEU A 200 26.49 14.65 -10.05
CA LEU A 200 26.23 14.06 -8.74
C LEU A 200 26.95 12.72 -8.54
N ASP A 201 27.07 11.90 -9.60
CA ASP A 201 27.69 10.58 -9.53
C ASP A 201 29.11 10.56 -10.13
N SER A 202 29.81 11.72 -10.13
CA SER A 202 31.18 11.83 -10.65
C SER A 202 32.19 10.96 -9.90
N ASP A 203 31.97 10.72 -8.62
CA ASP A 203 32.74 9.84 -7.73
C ASP A 203 32.11 8.46 -7.54
N ARG A 204 31.05 8.14 -8.29
CA ARG A 204 30.34 6.87 -8.26
C ARG A 204 29.61 6.53 -6.93
N HIS A 205 29.39 7.49 -6.04
CA HIS A 205 28.77 7.21 -4.76
C HIS A 205 27.28 6.84 -4.84
N ILE A 206 26.55 7.31 -5.88
CA ILE A 206 25.15 6.94 -6.13
C ILE A 206 25.10 5.55 -6.75
N SER A 207 25.86 5.33 -7.85
CA SER A 207 25.85 4.06 -8.55
C SER A 207 26.43 2.89 -7.73
N SER A 208 27.45 3.14 -6.89
CA SER A 208 28.00 2.12 -5.99
C SER A 208 26.98 1.63 -4.94
N ALA A 209 26.06 2.49 -4.50
CA ALA A 209 25.02 2.11 -3.55
C ALA A 209 24.07 1.00 -4.07
N PHE A 210 24.03 0.80 -5.40
CA PHE A 210 23.29 -0.32 -6.00
C PHE A 210 24.05 -1.64 -6.00
N THR A 211 25.36 -1.61 -5.78
CA THR A 211 26.19 -2.82 -5.76
C THR A 211 26.08 -3.56 -4.42
N ASP A 212 25.91 -2.81 -3.34
CA ASP A 212 25.81 -3.31 -1.97
C ASP A 212 24.41 -3.15 -1.35
N ASP A 213 23.42 -2.78 -2.17
CA ASP A 213 22.02 -2.53 -1.79
C ASP A 213 21.82 -1.45 -0.71
N THR A 214 22.84 -0.63 -0.39
CA THR A 214 22.72 0.44 0.61
C THR A 214 21.76 1.55 0.20
N TYR A 215 21.38 1.65 -1.08
CA TYR A 215 20.37 2.60 -1.55
C TYR A 215 19.01 2.40 -0.88
N LEU A 216 18.66 1.16 -0.46
CA LEU A 216 17.38 0.88 0.20
C LEU A 216 17.33 1.51 1.60
N SER A 217 18.36 1.32 2.42
CA SER A 217 18.41 1.94 3.74
C SER A 217 18.45 3.46 3.66
N LYS A 218 19.17 4.02 2.67
CA LYS A 218 19.20 5.47 2.43
C LYS A 218 17.83 6.01 1.99
N LEU A 219 17.05 5.25 1.22
CA LEU A 219 15.67 5.61 0.90
C LEU A 219 14.77 5.57 2.14
N GLU A 220 14.88 4.54 2.99
CA GLU A 220 14.12 4.46 4.23
C GLU A 220 14.46 5.63 5.16
N GLU A 221 15.74 5.96 5.33
CA GLU A 221 16.18 7.14 6.08
C GLU A 221 15.56 8.43 5.50
N LEU A 222 15.60 8.60 4.17
CA LEU A 222 15.02 9.75 3.51
C LEU A 222 13.50 9.84 3.72
N PHE A 223 12.76 8.73 3.60
CA PHE A 223 11.31 8.70 3.80
C PHE A 223 10.93 9.13 5.23
N MET A 224 11.72 8.74 6.23
CA MET A 224 11.50 9.13 7.62
C MET A 224 11.71 10.63 7.87
N THR A 225 12.36 11.38 6.96
CA THR A 225 12.51 12.84 7.06
C THR A 225 11.38 13.62 6.42
N ILE A 226 10.50 12.96 5.65
CA ILE A 226 9.41 13.63 4.93
C ILE A 226 8.22 13.84 5.86
N GLU A 227 7.78 15.09 5.95
CA GLU A 227 6.58 15.45 6.70
C GLU A 227 5.32 15.28 5.85
N PHE A 228 4.31 14.65 6.43
CA PHE A 228 2.98 14.47 5.88
C PHE A 228 1.94 15.05 6.82
N THR A 229 0.92 15.70 6.27
CA THR A 229 -0.27 16.08 7.04
C THR A 229 -1.07 14.82 7.45
N ASN A 230 -2.03 14.99 8.35
CA ASN A 230 -2.92 13.88 8.74
C ASN A 230 -3.73 13.36 7.55
N GLU A 231 -4.20 14.26 6.67
CA GLU A 231 -4.93 13.91 5.45
C GLU A 231 -4.06 13.11 4.47
N GLU A 232 -2.84 13.58 4.24
CA GLU A 232 -1.86 12.87 3.40
C GLU A 232 -1.51 11.50 3.98
N THR A 233 -1.32 11.42 5.29
CA THR A 233 -1.05 10.15 5.99
C THR A 233 -2.23 9.19 5.85
N PHE A 234 -3.46 9.68 5.97
CA PHE A 234 -4.66 8.87 5.76
C PHE A 234 -4.73 8.30 4.32
N LEU A 235 -4.42 9.09 3.30
CA LEU A 235 -4.36 8.62 1.92
C LEU A 235 -3.27 7.55 1.73
N LEU A 236 -2.11 7.71 2.37
CA LEU A 236 -1.06 6.68 2.33
C LEU A 236 -1.47 5.39 3.05
N ILE A 237 -2.21 5.47 4.17
CA ILE A 237 -2.79 4.28 4.83
C ILE A 237 -3.76 3.59 3.88
N LYS A 238 -4.64 4.36 3.25
CA LYS A 238 -5.59 3.86 2.26
C LYS A 238 -4.85 3.14 1.13
N LEU A 239 -3.85 3.80 0.53
CA LEU A 239 -3.00 3.18 -0.49
C LEU A 239 -2.38 1.87 -0.02
N MET A 240 -1.77 1.85 1.17
CA MET A 240 -1.12 0.66 1.73
C MET A 240 -2.10 -0.52 1.85
N VAL A 241 -3.30 -0.28 2.37
CA VAL A 241 -4.35 -1.30 2.51
C VAL A 241 -4.84 -1.77 1.13
N TYR A 242 -5.05 -0.85 0.21
CA TYR A 242 -5.54 -1.16 -1.14
C TYR A 242 -4.49 -1.76 -2.09
N LEU A 243 -3.19 -1.70 -1.75
CA LEU A 243 -2.18 -2.47 -2.49
C LEU A 243 -2.51 -3.98 -2.49
N MET A 244 -3.23 -4.47 -1.48
CA MET A 244 -3.70 -5.86 -1.44
C MET A 244 -4.71 -6.19 -2.54
N ASP A 245 -5.47 -5.21 -3.05
CA ASP A 245 -6.41 -5.40 -4.17
C ASP A 245 -5.71 -5.76 -5.49
N PHE A 246 -4.43 -5.47 -5.64
CA PHE A 246 -3.66 -5.93 -6.81
C PHE A 246 -3.58 -7.45 -6.90
N LYS A 247 -3.81 -8.15 -5.79
CA LYS A 247 -3.78 -9.61 -5.75
C LYS A 247 -5.11 -10.27 -5.40
N SER A 248 -5.95 -9.63 -4.56
CA SER A 248 -7.23 -10.20 -4.16
C SER A 248 -8.16 -9.13 -3.60
N THR A 249 -9.29 -8.91 -4.26
CA THR A 249 -10.33 -7.91 -3.87
C THR A 249 -11.00 -8.22 -2.53
N TYR A 250 -10.95 -9.46 -2.04
CA TYR A 250 -11.54 -9.87 -0.76
C TYR A 250 -10.69 -9.52 0.45
N THR A 251 -9.40 -9.34 0.25
CA THR A 251 -8.44 -9.14 1.34
C THR A 251 -8.63 -7.78 2.01
N VAL A 252 -8.96 -6.74 1.24
CA VAL A 252 -9.13 -5.36 1.77
C VAL A 252 -10.32 -5.26 2.70
N THR A 253 -11.50 -5.70 2.28
CA THR A 253 -12.71 -5.66 3.12
C THR A 253 -12.52 -6.46 4.41
N HIS A 254 -11.95 -7.66 4.31
CA HIS A 254 -11.59 -8.48 5.46
C HIS A 254 -10.62 -7.74 6.40
N THR A 255 -9.53 -7.17 5.88
CA THR A 255 -8.53 -6.45 6.69
C THR A 255 -9.15 -5.28 7.45
N ILE A 256 -10.02 -4.51 6.80
CA ILE A 256 -10.70 -3.38 7.42
C ILE A 256 -11.67 -3.86 8.51
N HIS A 257 -12.55 -4.80 8.18
CA HIS A 257 -13.54 -5.31 9.14
C HIS A 257 -12.87 -5.98 10.33
N MET A 258 -11.89 -6.84 10.10
CA MET A 258 -11.15 -7.53 11.14
C MET A 258 -10.47 -6.54 12.10
N SER A 259 -9.86 -5.46 11.57
CA SER A 259 -9.24 -4.43 12.40
C SER A 259 -10.26 -3.75 13.32
N TYR A 260 -11.46 -3.46 12.82
CA TYR A 260 -12.53 -2.89 13.65
C TYR A 260 -13.11 -3.90 14.64
N TYR A 261 -13.32 -5.17 14.25
CA TYR A 261 -13.74 -6.21 15.20
C TYR A 261 -12.76 -6.35 16.36
N ALA A 262 -11.45 -6.32 16.07
CA ALA A 262 -10.42 -6.38 17.09
C ALA A 262 -10.50 -5.17 18.05
N VAL A 263 -10.70 -3.95 17.53
CA VAL A 263 -10.82 -2.73 18.34
C VAL A 263 -12.07 -2.80 19.23
N ILE A 264 -13.23 -3.18 18.70
CA ILE A 264 -14.47 -3.27 19.46
C ILE A 264 -14.34 -4.30 20.59
N LEU A 265 -13.74 -5.46 20.31
CA LEU A 265 -13.41 -6.45 21.33
C LEU A 265 -12.44 -5.87 22.36
N GLY A 266 -11.41 -5.16 21.94
CA GLY A 266 -10.45 -4.49 22.82
C GLY A 266 -11.10 -3.48 23.77
N GLU A 267 -12.07 -2.68 23.31
CA GLU A 267 -12.86 -1.78 24.15
C GLU A 267 -13.66 -2.55 25.22
N LEU A 268 -14.34 -3.65 24.81
CA LEU A 268 -15.10 -4.48 25.74
C LEU A 268 -14.21 -5.14 26.80
N PHE A 269 -12.93 -5.32 26.51
CA PHE A 269 -11.91 -5.78 27.47
C PHE A 269 -11.20 -4.64 28.23
N GLY A 270 -11.59 -3.39 28.02
CA GLY A 270 -11.06 -2.24 28.74
C GLY A 270 -9.63 -1.84 28.35
N LEU A 271 -9.21 -2.11 27.12
CA LEU A 271 -7.92 -1.62 26.60
C LEU A 271 -7.91 -0.10 26.53
N SER A 272 -6.76 0.52 26.81
CA SER A 272 -6.55 1.96 26.68
C SER A 272 -6.58 2.38 25.20
N GLU A 273 -6.85 3.67 24.94
CA GLU A 273 -6.82 4.25 23.58
C GLU A 273 -5.52 3.94 22.82
N LYS A 274 -4.39 4.03 23.52
CA LYS A 274 -3.10 3.66 22.93
C LYS A 274 -3.07 2.20 22.48
N GLU A 275 -3.57 1.28 23.32
CA GLU A 275 -3.60 -0.14 23.01
C GLU A 275 -4.60 -0.47 21.91
N LEU A 276 -5.71 0.25 21.83
CA LEU A 276 -6.69 0.14 20.74
C LEU A 276 -6.08 0.60 19.40
N ASN A 277 -5.33 1.71 19.38
CA ASN A 277 -4.64 2.19 18.20
C ASN A 277 -3.52 1.24 17.74
N GLU A 278 -2.76 0.68 18.67
CA GLU A 278 -1.76 -0.35 18.37
C GLU A 278 -2.43 -1.62 17.77
N LEU A 279 -3.55 -2.04 18.33
CA LEU A 279 -4.33 -3.19 17.85
C LEU A 279 -4.91 -2.94 16.46
N PHE A 280 -5.49 -1.76 16.22
CA PHE A 280 -5.98 -1.36 14.91
C PHE A 280 -4.87 -1.34 13.86
N THR A 281 -3.73 -0.73 14.19
CA THR A 281 -2.57 -0.68 13.29
C THR A 281 -2.06 -2.07 12.96
N ALA A 282 -1.96 -2.96 13.97
CA ALA A 282 -1.57 -4.36 13.75
C ALA A 282 -2.58 -5.09 12.85
N GLY A 283 -3.87 -4.83 13.02
CA GLY A 283 -4.93 -5.37 12.17
C GLY A 283 -4.78 -4.96 10.71
N LEU A 284 -4.50 -3.68 10.44
CA LEU A 284 -4.26 -3.21 9.07
C LEU A 284 -3.03 -3.87 8.39
N LEU A 285 -2.06 -4.34 9.19
CA LEU A 285 -0.79 -4.88 8.70
C LEU A 285 -0.72 -6.41 8.68
N HIS A 286 -1.59 -7.13 9.42
CA HIS A 286 -1.42 -8.56 9.72
C HIS A 286 -1.20 -9.43 8.49
N ASP A 287 -1.85 -9.12 7.40
CA ASP A 287 -1.92 -9.89 6.16
C ASP A 287 -1.13 -9.28 4.99
N ILE A 288 -0.39 -8.19 5.19
CA ILE A 288 0.32 -7.52 4.09
C ILE A 288 1.34 -8.44 3.39
N GLY A 289 1.86 -9.43 4.09
CA GLY A 289 2.74 -10.47 3.55
C GLY A 289 2.09 -11.41 2.53
N LYS A 290 0.75 -11.42 2.42
CA LYS A 290 0.04 -12.13 1.34
C LYS A 290 0.45 -11.63 -0.04
N MET A 291 1.00 -10.42 -0.11
CA MET A 291 1.57 -9.87 -1.36
C MET A 291 2.75 -10.68 -1.92
N ALA A 292 3.43 -11.45 -1.08
CA ALA A 292 4.50 -12.36 -1.52
C ALA A 292 3.98 -13.75 -1.95
N ILE A 293 2.70 -14.07 -1.71
CA ILE A 293 2.12 -15.38 -2.02
C ILE A 293 1.63 -15.40 -3.48
N PRO A 294 1.91 -16.47 -4.26
CA PRO A 294 1.41 -16.62 -5.63
C PRO A 294 -0.12 -16.55 -5.71
N ASN A 295 -0.66 -15.86 -6.74
CA ASN A 295 -2.10 -15.72 -6.93
C ASN A 295 -2.80 -17.08 -7.09
N SER A 296 -2.15 -18.05 -7.74
CA SER A 296 -2.68 -19.41 -7.89
C SER A 296 -2.97 -20.12 -6.55
N ILE A 297 -2.28 -19.73 -5.48
CA ILE A 297 -2.51 -20.24 -4.12
C ILE A 297 -3.46 -19.33 -3.35
N LEU A 298 -3.28 -18.02 -3.47
CA LEU A 298 -4.08 -17.02 -2.72
C LEU A 298 -5.55 -17.09 -3.11
N GLU A 299 -5.87 -17.24 -4.39
CA GLU A 299 -7.23 -17.27 -4.94
C GLU A 299 -7.76 -18.67 -5.20
N SER A 300 -7.11 -19.69 -4.65
CA SER A 300 -7.57 -21.07 -4.78
C SER A 300 -8.93 -21.26 -4.11
N THR A 301 -9.92 -21.69 -4.87
CA THR A 301 -11.28 -21.99 -4.37
C THR A 301 -11.40 -23.37 -3.75
N GLY A 302 -10.36 -24.22 -3.92
CA GLY A 302 -10.32 -25.58 -3.42
C GLY A 302 -9.51 -25.74 -2.14
N LYS A 303 -9.44 -26.99 -1.66
CA LYS A 303 -8.55 -27.33 -0.54
C LYS A 303 -7.10 -27.30 -1.01
N LEU A 304 -6.27 -26.47 -0.40
CA LEU A 304 -4.84 -26.42 -0.69
C LEU A 304 -4.15 -27.76 -0.45
N ALA A 305 -3.25 -28.14 -1.34
CA ALA A 305 -2.33 -29.26 -1.12
C ALA A 305 -1.40 -28.94 0.08
N PRO A 306 -0.81 -29.95 0.75
CA PRO A 306 0.05 -29.70 1.90
C PRO A 306 1.20 -28.70 1.65
N TRP A 307 1.81 -28.74 0.48
CA TRP A 307 2.91 -27.82 0.10
C TRP A 307 2.38 -26.40 -0.17
N GLU A 308 1.19 -26.25 -0.76
CA GLU A 308 0.54 -24.95 -0.97
C GLU A 308 0.16 -24.32 0.37
N TYR A 309 -0.38 -25.12 1.28
CA TYR A 309 -0.68 -24.67 2.63
C TYR A 309 0.58 -24.22 3.41
N MET A 310 1.71 -24.95 3.23
CA MET A 310 2.98 -24.51 3.80
C MET A 310 3.46 -23.19 3.20
N LEU A 311 3.24 -22.97 1.90
CA LEU A 311 3.59 -21.71 1.25
C LEU A 311 2.66 -20.58 1.69
N MET A 312 1.35 -20.85 1.81
CA MET A 312 0.39 -19.89 2.36
C MET A 312 0.80 -19.40 3.75
N LYS A 313 1.23 -20.29 4.65
CA LYS A 313 1.68 -19.90 6.00
C LYS A 313 2.86 -18.91 6.00
N LYS A 314 3.64 -18.83 4.94
CA LYS A 314 4.78 -17.90 4.85
C LYS A 314 4.35 -16.44 4.87
N HIS A 315 3.06 -16.13 4.54
CA HIS A 315 2.62 -14.71 4.57
C HIS A 315 2.91 -14.04 5.90
N VAL A 316 2.86 -14.77 7.02
CA VAL A 316 3.14 -14.21 8.35
C VAL A 316 4.61 -13.77 8.47
N LEU A 317 5.54 -14.60 8.01
CA LEU A 317 6.96 -14.26 7.98
C LEU A 317 7.28 -13.16 6.97
N GLU A 318 6.56 -13.14 5.84
CA GLU A 318 6.66 -12.05 4.86
C GLU A 318 6.08 -10.74 5.43
N THR A 319 5.01 -10.80 6.22
CA THR A 319 4.51 -9.64 7.00
C THR A 319 5.60 -9.14 7.94
N GLU A 320 6.23 -10.02 8.72
CA GLU A 320 7.34 -9.64 9.61
C GLU A 320 8.46 -8.94 8.85
N ASP A 321 8.91 -9.51 7.73
CA ASP A 321 9.99 -8.96 6.91
C ASP A 321 9.65 -7.56 6.35
N ILE A 322 8.40 -7.34 5.97
CA ILE A 322 7.94 -6.04 5.46
C ILE A 322 7.96 -4.98 6.57
N ILE A 323 7.47 -5.29 7.79
CA ILE A 323 7.21 -4.26 8.82
C ILE A 323 8.29 -4.14 9.90
N LYS A 324 9.15 -5.15 10.06
CA LYS A 324 10.19 -5.19 11.09
C LYS A 324 11.22 -4.06 10.91
N GLY A 325 11.55 -3.41 12.01
CA GLY A 325 12.50 -2.28 12.03
C GLY A 325 11.89 -0.94 11.60
N ILE A 326 10.65 -0.93 11.03
CA ILE A 326 9.88 0.26 10.68
C ILE A 326 8.81 0.52 11.73
N VAL A 327 8.12 -0.54 12.12
CA VAL A 327 6.98 -0.50 13.05
C VAL A 327 7.44 -0.88 14.45
N PRO A 328 6.89 -0.28 15.53
CA PRO A 328 7.20 -0.69 16.90
C PRO A 328 7.02 -2.20 17.12
N GLU A 329 7.98 -2.83 17.80
CA GLU A 329 8.04 -4.29 18.00
C GLU A 329 6.73 -4.87 18.59
N LYS A 330 6.07 -4.13 19.49
CA LYS A 330 4.79 -4.53 20.06
C LYS A 330 3.73 -4.72 18.97
N ILE A 331 3.64 -3.81 18.00
CA ILE A 331 2.67 -3.89 16.89
C ILE A 331 3.07 -5.02 15.93
N VAL A 332 4.38 -5.18 15.65
CA VAL A 332 4.88 -6.32 14.86
C VAL A 332 4.42 -7.63 15.49
N ASN A 333 4.64 -7.82 16.80
CA ASN A 333 4.24 -9.03 17.50
C ASN A 333 2.74 -9.30 17.41
N ILE A 334 1.91 -8.27 17.60
CA ILE A 334 0.45 -8.41 17.48
C ILE A 334 0.09 -8.86 16.06
N ALA A 335 0.65 -8.21 15.02
CA ALA A 335 0.35 -8.51 13.63
C ALA A 335 0.77 -9.93 13.23
N VAL A 336 1.99 -10.38 13.58
CA VAL A 336 2.54 -11.65 13.11
C VAL A 336 2.15 -12.88 13.94
N ARG A 337 1.40 -12.69 15.04
CA ARG A 337 0.96 -13.80 15.91
C ARG A 337 -0.53 -14.11 15.79
N HIS A 338 -1.23 -13.53 14.83
CA HIS A 338 -2.68 -13.71 14.64
C HIS A 338 -3.07 -15.17 14.31
N HIS A 339 -2.15 -16.01 13.87
CA HIS A 339 -2.36 -17.44 13.64
C HIS A 339 -1.78 -18.34 14.74
N GLU A 340 -1.27 -17.77 15.83
CA GLU A 340 -0.89 -18.55 17.00
C GLU A 340 -2.14 -19.04 17.75
N LYS A 341 -1.99 -20.10 18.51
CA LYS A 341 -3.07 -20.73 19.27
C LYS A 341 -2.62 -21.03 20.70
N LEU A 342 -3.54 -20.97 21.67
CA LEU A 342 -3.21 -21.14 23.08
C LEU A 342 -2.58 -22.50 23.40
N ASP A 343 -2.93 -23.54 22.63
CA ASP A 343 -2.39 -24.91 22.76
C ASP A 343 -0.99 -25.11 22.12
N GLY A 344 -0.42 -24.07 21.50
CA GLY A 344 0.87 -24.13 20.79
C GLY A 344 0.81 -24.78 19.42
N SER A 345 -0.36 -25.13 18.90
CA SER A 345 -0.55 -25.72 17.56
C SER A 345 -0.58 -24.68 16.43
N GLY A 346 -0.45 -23.39 16.78
CA GLY A 346 -0.43 -22.27 15.84
C GLY A 346 0.88 -22.16 15.04
N TYR A 347 1.00 -21.06 14.32
CA TYR A 347 2.20 -20.72 13.56
C TYR A 347 2.37 -19.20 13.51
N PRO A 348 3.58 -18.67 13.20
CA PRO A 348 4.77 -19.37 12.72
C PRO A 348 5.67 -19.90 13.85
N TYR A 349 5.49 -19.48 15.10
CA TYR A 349 6.44 -19.75 16.20
C TYR A 349 5.99 -20.88 17.13
N GLY A 350 4.71 -21.30 17.08
CA GLY A 350 4.14 -22.31 17.98
C GLY A 350 4.06 -21.82 19.42
N LEU A 351 3.68 -20.54 19.62
CA LEU A 351 3.54 -19.92 20.93
C LEU A 351 2.32 -20.47 21.68
N SER A 352 2.41 -20.54 23.00
CA SER A 352 1.34 -21.01 23.87
C SER A 352 0.68 -19.85 24.63
N GLU A 353 -0.40 -20.13 25.37
CA GLU A 353 -1.17 -19.13 26.12
C GLU A 353 -0.31 -18.16 26.95
N LYS A 354 0.72 -18.67 27.63
CA LYS A 354 1.61 -17.85 28.48
C LYS A 354 2.48 -16.86 27.69
N ASP A 355 2.66 -17.10 26.39
CA ASP A 355 3.52 -16.32 25.52
C ASP A 355 2.72 -15.25 24.74
N LEU A 356 1.39 -15.30 24.77
CA LEU A 356 0.48 -14.46 24.02
C LEU A 356 -0.19 -13.39 24.88
N SER A 357 -0.01 -12.14 24.53
CA SER A 357 -0.69 -11.00 25.15
C SER A 357 -2.20 -11.00 24.87
N LEU A 358 -2.96 -10.20 25.62
CA LEU A 358 -4.40 -10.05 25.40
C LEU A 358 -4.69 -9.51 23.98
N GLN A 359 -3.91 -8.53 23.49
CA GLN A 359 -4.09 -7.95 22.15
C GLN A 359 -3.87 -8.99 21.05
N GLU A 360 -2.87 -9.86 21.18
CA GLU A 360 -2.58 -10.93 20.21
C GLU A 360 -3.72 -11.97 20.18
N ARG A 361 -4.28 -12.33 21.34
CA ARG A 361 -5.43 -13.24 21.42
C ARG A 361 -6.71 -12.62 20.86
N ILE A 362 -6.93 -11.31 21.08
CA ILE A 362 -8.07 -10.58 20.52
C ILE A 362 -7.95 -10.56 18.99
N LEU A 363 -6.76 -10.22 18.44
CA LEU A 363 -6.56 -10.17 16.99
C LEU A 363 -6.82 -11.54 16.35
N ALA A 364 -6.31 -12.63 16.95
CA ALA A 364 -6.54 -13.99 16.45
C ALA A 364 -8.04 -14.38 16.45
N CYS A 365 -8.81 -13.98 17.47
CA CYS A 365 -10.25 -14.19 17.49
C CYS A 365 -10.98 -13.34 16.44
N ALA A 366 -10.59 -12.08 16.25
CA ALA A 366 -11.19 -11.16 15.28
C ALA A 366 -10.94 -11.63 13.84
N ASP A 367 -9.74 -12.14 13.53
CA ASP A 367 -9.39 -12.69 12.23
C ASP A 367 -10.28 -13.86 11.85
N ILE A 368 -10.41 -14.84 12.75
CA ILE A 368 -11.28 -16.00 12.52
C ILE A 368 -12.75 -15.56 12.39
N PHE A 369 -13.19 -14.60 13.20
CA PHE A 369 -14.56 -14.09 13.17
C PHE A 369 -14.86 -13.45 11.81
N SER A 370 -14.03 -12.51 11.36
CA SER A 370 -14.16 -11.86 10.07
C SER A 370 -14.16 -12.88 8.93
N ALA A 371 -13.22 -13.86 8.96
CA ALA A 371 -13.14 -14.90 7.94
C ALA A 371 -14.39 -15.81 7.84
N LEU A 372 -15.20 -15.89 8.89
CA LEU A 372 -16.42 -16.70 8.92
C LEU A 372 -17.69 -15.92 8.54
N ILE A 373 -17.72 -14.60 8.79
CA ILE A 373 -18.93 -13.77 8.60
C ILE A 373 -18.86 -12.83 7.41
N ASP A 374 -17.66 -12.47 6.92
CA ASP A 374 -17.54 -11.62 5.75
C ASP A 374 -17.88 -12.40 4.47
N GLU A 375 -18.58 -11.74 3.55
CA GLU A 375 -18.88 -12.31 2.23
C GLU A 375 -17.60 -12.57 1.44
N ARG A 376 -17.56 -13.73 0.78
CA ARG A 376 -16.50 -14.07 -0.19
C ARG A 376 -17.16 -14.48 -1.48
N SER A 377 -16.49 -14.27 -2.63
CA SER A 377 -17.03 -14.57 -3.97
C SER A 377 -17.59 -15.99 -4.14
N TYR A 378 -17.23 -16.90 -3.27
CA TYR A 378 -17.59 -18.31 -3.35
C TYR A 378 -18.30 -18.84 -2.09
N LYS A 379 -18.68 -17.95 -1.11
CA LYS A 379 -19.27 -18.39 0.15
C LYS A 379 -20.20 -17.33 0.73
N ASP A 380 -21.48 -17.68 0.91
CA ASP A 380 -22.44 -16.91 1.68
C ASP A 380 -22.04 -16.81 3.15
N HIS A 381 -22.55 -15.81 3.86
CA HIS A 381 -22.41 -15.67 5.32
C HIS A 381 -22.78 -16.96 6.05
N LEU A 382 -21.91 -17.39 6.97
CA LEU A 382 -22.28 -18.50 7.83
C LEU A 382 -23.32 -18.04 8.87
N PRO A 383 -24.38 -18.86 9.11
CA PRO A 383 -25.33 -18.57 10.18
C PRO A 383 -24.62 -18.42 11.53
N LYS A 384 -25.07 -17.45 12.36
CA LYS A 384 -24.53 -17.20 13.71
C LYS A 384 -24.34 -18.48 14.54
N SER A 385 -25.31 -19.40 14.48
CA SER A 385 -25.23 -20.68 15.21
C SER A 385 -24.04 -21.55 14.77
N VAL A 386 -23.70 -21.52 13.48
CA VAL A 386 -22.55 -22.26 12.92
C VAL A 386 -21.26 -21.60 13.36
N VAL A 387 -21.16 -20.27 13.30
CA VAL A 387 -19.99 -19.51 13.77
C VAL A 387 -19.72 -19.82 15.25
N ILE A 388 -20.75 -19.72 16.11
CA ILE A 388 -20.65 -20.05 17.54
C ILE A 388 -20.19 -21.50 17.75
N SER A 389 -20.71 -22.45 16.97
CA SER A 389 -20.30 -23.87 17.08
C SER A 389 -18.83 -24.07 16.73
N ILE A 390 -18.31 -23.41 15.69
CA ILE A 390 -16.90 -23.46 15.31
C ILE A 390 -16.02 -22.94 16.45
N PHE A 391 -16.34 -21.74 16.98
CA PHE A 391 -15.59 -21.14 18.07
C PHE A 391 -15.60 -22.01 19.35
N LYS A 392 -16.76 -22.58 19.73
CA LYS A 392 -16.87 -23.52 20.88
C LYS A 392 -15.94 -24.72 20.68
N GLY A 393 -15.92 -25.31 19.49
CA GLY A 393 -15.01 -26.42 19.20
C GLY A 393 -13.53 -26.05 19.29
N MET A 394 -13.16 -24.78 18.98
CA MET A 394 -11.79 -24.29 19.14
C MET A 394 -11.45 -24.00 20.63
N VAL A 395 -12.40 -23.48 21.40
CA VAL A 395 -12.24 -23.29 22.85
C VAL A 395 -12.08 -24.62 23.58
N GLU A 396 -12.89 -25.64 23.25
CA GLU A 396 -12.78 -26.99 23.82
C GLU A 396 -11.41 -27.63 23.56
N LYS A 397 -10.77 -27.29 22.44
CA LYS A 397 -9.40 -27.72 22.08
C LYS A 397 -8.32 -26.82 22.67
N HIS A 398 -8.67 -25.84 23.47
CA HIS A 398 -7.74 -24.83 24.01
C HIS A 398 -6.98 -24.06 22.94
N GLN A 399 -7.63 -23.78 21.80
CA GLN A 399 -7.01 -23.03 20.70
C GLN A 399 -7.29 -21.54 20.79
N LEU A 400 -8.45 -21.14 21.34
CA LEU A 400 -8.85 -19.74 21.50
C LEU A 400 -9.16 -19.43 22.97
N ASP A 401 -9.07 -18.14 23.32
CA ASP A 401 -9.39 -17.64 24.65
C ASP A 401 -10.91 -17.69 24.88
N ALA A 402 -11.33 -18.48 25.86
CA ALA A 402 -12.74 -18.71 26.18
C ALA A 402 -13.47 -17.42 26.61
N LYS A 403 -12.78 -16.47 27.28
CA LYS A 403 -13.38 -15.20 27.70
C LYS A 403 -13.63 -14.29 26.50
N ILE A 404 -12.67 -14.22 25.56
CA ILE A 404 -12.83 -13.42 24.34
C ILE A 404 -13.95 -14.01 23.48
N CYS A 405 -13.98 -15.31 23.30
CA CYS A 405 -15.05 -15.99 22.55
C CYS A 405 -16.43 -15.79 23.20
N GLN A 406 -16.54 -15.86 24.53
CA GLN A 406 -17.80 -15.60 25.22
C GLN A 406 -18.26 -14.15 25.04
N CYS A 407 -17.37 -13.18 25.17
CA CYS A 407 -17.66 -11.78 24.91
C CYS A 407 -18.17 -11.56 23.47
N LEU A 408 -17.52 -12.19 22.48
CA LEU A 408 -17.96 -12.16 21.08
C LEU A 408 -19.37 -12.73 20.89
N PHE A 409 -19.74 -13.80 21.61
CA PHE A 409 -21.09 -14.38 21.53
C PHE A 409 -22.15 -13.47 22.17
N ASP A 410 -21.81 -12.86 23.31
CA ASP A 410 -22.72 -11.99 24.06
C ASP A 410 -23.02 -10.68 23.32
N TYR A 411 -22.04 -10.15 22.61
CA TYR A 411 -22.11 -8.88 21.88
C TYR A 411 -22.10 -9.03 20.35
N TYR A 412 -22.43 -10.21 19.82
CA TYR A 412 -22.31 -10.56 18.39
C TYR A 412 -22.93 -9.52 17.46
N GLU A 413 -24.21 -9.16 17.69
CA GLU A 413 -24.95 -8.23 16.84
C GLU A 413 -24.43 -6.79 16.96
N GLU A 414 -24.01 -6.40 18.16
CA GLU A 414 -23.43 -5.09 18.43
C GLU A 414 -22.09 -4.92 17.71
N ILE A 415 -21.21 -5.93 17.82
CA ILE A 415 -19.90 -5.94 17.18
C ILE A 415 -20.07 -5.83 15.66
N TRP A 416 -20.95 -6.62 15.08
CA TRP A 416 -21.24 -6.60 13.64
C TRP A 416 -21.80 -5.24 13.21
N TYR A 417 -22.79 -4.71 13.92
CA TYR A 417 -23.41 -3.42 13.60
C TYR A 417 -22.41 -2.27 13.69
N ARG A 418 -21.65 -2.20 14.77
CA ARG A 418 -20.63 -1.16 14.94
C ARG A 418 -19.57 -1.22 13.84
N CYS A 419 -19.11 -2.39 13.47
CA CYS A 419 -18.17 -2.58 12.37
C CYS A 419 -18.73 -2.05 11.05
N SER A 420 -20.01 -2.34 10.72
CA SER A 420 -20.65 -1.84 9.50
C SER A 420 -20.71 -0.32 9.43
N LEU A 421 -20.84 0.36 10.56
CA LEU A 421 -20.79 1.82 10.63
C LEU A 421 -19.37 2.36 10.40
N TYR A 422 -18.35 1.71 10.97
CA TYR A 422 -16.95 2.16 10.84
C TYR A 422 -16.36 1.92 9.45
N SER A 423 -16.70 0.81 8.81
CA SER A 423 -16.15 0.44 7.50
C SER A 423 -16.52 1.42 6.40
N THR A 424 -17.63 2.16 6.55
CA THR A 424 -18.02 3.22 5.61
C THR A 424 -17.04 4.39 5.56
N HIS A 425 -16.23 4.60 6.61
CA HIS A 425 -15.26 5.70 6.69
C HIS A 425 -14.00 5.48 5.84
N LEU A 426 -13.59 4.23 5.60
CA LEU A 426 -12.43 3.92 4.75
C LEU A 426 -12.77 3.86 3.26
N GLY A 427 -14.05 3.98 2.90
CA GLY A 427 -14.53 4.03 1.52
C GLY A 427 -14.82 2.66 0.91
N ALA A 428 -15.57 2.64 -0.20
CA ALA A 428 -15.88 1.42 -0.93
C ALA A 428 -14.62 0.83 -1.59
N PRO A 429 -14.54 -0.49 -1.77
CA PRO A 429 -13.46 -1.14 -2.53
C PRO A 429 -13.34 -0.57 -3.94
N LEU A 430 -12.09 -0.43 -4.43
CA LEU A 430 -11.80 0.02 -5.79
C LEU A 430 -12.33 -0.91 -6.89
N GLY A 431 -12.64 -2.16 -6.56
CA GLY A 431 -13.14 -3.15 -7.51
C GLY A 431 -14.47 -2.82 -8.19
N THR A 432 -15.12 -1.69 -7.80
CA THR A 432 -16.32 -1.16 -8.45
C THR A 432 -16.05 0.05 -9.36
N VAL A 433 -14.79 0.37 -9.65
CA VAL A 433 -14.49 1.34 -10.73
C VAL A 433 -14.78 0.65 -12.05
N GLU A 434 -16.05 0.67 -12.42
CA GLU A 434 -16.57 0.04 -13.64
C GLU A 434 -15.90 0.60 -14.89
N ILE A 435 -15.84 -0.23 -15.93
CA ILE A 435 -15.35 0.10 -17.27
C ILE A 435 -16.04 1.36 -17.84
N SER A 436 -17.29 1.66 -17.43
CA SER A 436 -18.03 2.88 -17.78
C SER A 436 -17.30 4.17 -17.35
N PHE A 437 -16.57 4.13 -16.24
CA PHE A 437 -15.78 5.27 -15.76
C PHE A 437 -14.58 5.58 -16.69
N TYR A 438 -14.02 4.55 -17.32
CA TYR A 438 -12.95 4.74 -18.29
C TYR A 438 -13.40 5.43 -19.58
N GLU A 439 -14.64 5.21 -20.02
CA GLU A 439 -15.19 5.85 -21.21
C GLU A 439 -15.53 7.32 -20.97
N GLU A 440 -16.05 7.65 -19.79
CA GLU A 440 -16.35 9.03 -19.40
C GLU A 440 -15.07 9.86 -19.21
N TYR A 441 -14.07 9.28 -18.55
CA TYR A 441 -12.76 9.93 -18.31
C TYR A 441 -11.88 10.01 -19.58
N ALA A 442 -11.99 9.03 -20.50
CA ALA A 442 -11.30 9.07 -21.77
C ALA A 442 -11.81 10.22 -22.67
N ASN A 443 -13.09 10.59 -22.53
CA ASN A 443 -13.67 11.74 -23.23
C ASN A 443 -13.21 13.06 -22.61
N GLU A 444 -13.21 13.23 -21.30
CA GLU A 444 -12.64 14.41 -20.62
C GLU A 444 -11.14 14.59 -20.94
N LEU A 445 -10.40 13.48 -21.04
CA LEU A 445 -8.98 13.50 -21.31
C LEU A 445 -8.65 13.86 -22.77
N ASN A 446 -9.48 13.40 -23.72
CA ASN A 446 -9.33 13.80 -25.11
C ASN A 446 -9.56 15.30 -25.30
N ASP A 447 -10.44 15.91 -24.50
CA ASP A 447 -10.63 17.36 -24.48
C ASP A 447 -9.41 18.07 -23.86
N ASP A 448 -8.88 17.57 -22.73
CA ASP A 448 -7.64 18.11 -22.09
C ASP A 448 -6.39 17.93 -22.98
N ILE A 449 -6.24 16.79 -23.67
CA ILE A 449 -5.14 16.54 -24.63
C ILE A 449 -5.34 17.37 -25.88
N GLY A 450 -6.56 17.53 -26.37
CA GLY A 450 -6.88 18.42 -27.51
C GLY A 450 -6.52 19.87 -27.22
N GLU A 451 -6.83 20.40 -26.05
CA GLU A 451 -6.38 21.74 -25.62
C GLU A 451 -4.87 21.87 -25.50
N LEU A 452 -4.16 20.78 -25.14
CA LEU A 452 -2.70 20.75 -25.06
C LEU A 452 -2.05 20.62 -26.45
N GLU A 453 -2.67 19.87 -27.39
CA GLU A 453 -2.20 19.76 -28.77
C GLU A 453 -2.43 21.05 -29.57
N GLU A 454 -3.51 21.79 -29.30
CA GLU A 454 -3.74 23.14 -29.89
C GLU A 454 -2.82 24.20 -29.28
N ALA A 455 -2.22 23.95 -28.10
CA ALA A 455 -1.27 24.84 -27.42
C ALA A 455 0.20 24.57 -27.79
N VAL A 456 0.47 23.52 -28.60
CA VAL A 456 1.79 23.14 -29.16
C VAL A 456 1.87 23.46 -30.63
#